data_12668c09537b1456e3800986be1e3134
#
_entry.id   12668c09537b1456e3800986be1e3134
#
_cell.length_a   1.000
_cell.length_b   1.000
_cell.length_c   1.000
_cell.angle_alpha   90.00
_cell.angle_beta   90.00
_cell.angle_gamma   90.00
#
_symmetry.space_group_name_H-M   'P 1'
#
loop_
_entity.id
_entity.type
_entity.pdbx_description
1 polymer ?
#
loop_
_entity_poly.entity_id
_entity_poly.type
_entity_poly.pdbx_seq_one_letter_code
_entity_poly.pdbx_strand_id
1 'polypeptide(L)'
;MQQEIELLGDERFESQNRETASERPAHSQSDEDLLDGYSRTVITAAEKVSPSVVYIEVEQPIRSRRPDAARTPPERRGSGSGFIFTPDGFILTNSHVVHGARKIEVTLSDGHKCQTDLIGDDPDTDLAVIRINAPNLVPAQLGDAQRIRVGQLVIAIGNPYGFQYSVTAGVVSALGRSLRAQSGRLMDAVIQTDAALNPGNSGGPLVNSRGEVIGVNTAMILPAQGICFATSIDTAKFVASRLIRDGKVSRSYIGLAGQNVPLPRRIVRYYDLAVASGIFVVSFEANSPARKSGLREGDIIIGFDDHPTAGIDDLHKLLTEERIGRQSSLAVIRGTDKLTIDVTPEESENRDHK
;
A
#
# COMPACT_ATOMS: atom_id res chain seq x y z
N MET A 1 -3.63 40.13 -30.97
CA MET A 1 -4.90 40.87 -30.94
C MET A 1 -5.20 41.07 -29.48
N GLN A 2 -4.72 42.22 -28.99
CA GLN A 2 -4.97 42.76 -27.65
C GLN A 2 -6.35 43.40 -27.69
N GLN A 3 -7.18 43.15 -26.69
CA GLN A 3 -8.34 44.00 -26.38
C GLN A 3 -8.22 44.48 -24.94
N GLU A 4 -7.96 45.76 -24.86
CA GLU A 4 -8.12 46.60 -23.68
C GLU A 4 -9.59 46.68 -23.29
N ILE A 5 -9.86 46.62 -21.98
CA ILE A 5 -11.16 46.99 -21.42
C ILE A 5 -10.95 48.28 -20.64
N GLU A 6 -11.56 49.33 -21.19
CA GLU A 6 -11.64 50.67 -20.67
C GLU A 6 -12.56 50.78 -19.44
N LEU A 7 -12.06 51.49 -18.41
CA LEU A 7 -12.81 51.91 -17.24
C LEU A 7 -13.56 53.24 -17.56
N LEU A 8 -14.85 53.26 -17.39
CA LEU A 8 -15.69 54.48 -17.25
C LEU A 8 -16.17 54.51 -15.81
N GLY A 9 -15.88 55.41 -14.95
CA GLY A 9 -16.09 56.87 -15.00
C GLY A 9 -17.27 57.21 -14.07
N ASP A 10 -16.92 57.56 -12.85
CA ASP A 10 -17.41 58.62 -11.95
C ASP A 10 -18.83 59.19 -12.20
N GLU A 11 -19.68 59.10 -11.18
CA GLU A 11 -20.62 60.17 -10.82
C GLU A 11 -21.03 60.14 -9.35
N ARG A 12 -20.88 61.30 -8.72
CA ARG A 12 -21.15 61.70 -7.35
C ARG A 12 -22.65 61.65 -7.04
N PHE A 13 -23.00 61.20 -5.84
CA PHE A 13 -24.15 61.66 -5.11
C PHE A 13 -23.79 61.97 -3.66
N GLU A 14 -23.96 63.26 -3.31
CA GLU A 14 -23.82 63.81 -1.97
C GLU A 14 -25.08 63.59 -1.13
N SER A 15 -24.83 63.35 0.14
CA SER A 15 -25.49 63.90 1.35
C SER A 15 -26.76 63.31 1.92
N GLN A 16 -26.63 63.09 3.21
CA GLN A 16 -27.58 63.24 4.32
C GLN A 16 -28.46 62.02 4.64
N ASN A 17 -28.05 61.25 5.65
CA ASN A 17 -28.84 61.15 6.88
C ASN A 17 -28.05 60.53 8.02
N ARG A 18 -27.81 61.31 9.08
CA ARG A 18 -27.36 60.86 10.37
C ARG A 18 -28.56 60.18 11.06
N GLU A 19 -28.55 58.85 11.18
CA GLU A 19 -29.30 58.15 12.22
C GLU A 19 -28.33 57.26 12.97
N THR A 20 -28.33 57.38 14.25
CA THR A 20 -27.55 56.67 15.26
C THR A 20 -27.80 55.16 15.15
N ALA A 21 -26.89 54.48 14.48
CA ALA A 21 -26.81 53.01 14.59
C ALA A 21 -26.12 52.67 15.91
N SER A 22 -26.87 52.13 16.82
CA SER A 22 -26.41 51.41 18.00
C SER A 22 -25.32 50.41 17.56
N GLU A 23 -24.09 50.66 18.01
CA GLU A 23 -22.97 49.72 17.89
C GLU A 23 -23.36 48.45 18.64
N ARG A 24 -23.83 47.42 17.93
CA ARG A 24 -23.78 46.05 18.45
C ARG A 24 -22.32 45.68 18.52
N PRO A 25 -21.81 45.22 19.68
CA PRO A 25 -20.47 44.71 19.75
C PRO A 25 -20.34 43.58 18.73
N ALA A 26 -19.43 43.80 17.78
CA ALA A 26 -19.01 42.72 16.89
C ALA A 26 -18.37 41.66 17.78
N HIS A 27 -19.14 40.61 18.10
CA HIS A 27 -18.54 39.37 18.54
C HIS A 27 -17.58 38.97 17.42
N SER A 28 -16.30 39.11 17.68
CA SER A 28 -15.28 38.44 16.86
C SER A 28 -15.53 36.96 17.08
N GLN A 29 -16.35 36.36 16.21
CA GLN A 29 -16.42 34.91 16.11
C GLN A 29 -14.99 34.45 15.83
N SER A 30 -14.44 33.60 16.69
CA SER A 30 -13.15 32.97 16.40
C SER A 30 -13.32 32.16 15.13
N ASP A 31 -12.27 32.06 14.31
CA ASP A 31 -12.31 31.23 13.10
C ASP A 31 -12.76 29.80 13.41
N GLU A 32 -12.53 29.31 14.62
CA GLU A 32 -12.99 28.00 15.12
C GLU A 32 -14.53 27.88 15.22
N ASP A 33 -15.23 29.01 15.53
CA ASP A 33 -16.71 29.03 15.62
C ASP A 33 -17.37 28.92 14.24
N LEU A 34 -16.62 29.22 13.16
CA LEU A 34 -17.09 29.13 11.78
C LEU A 34 -16.96 27.74 11.19
N LEU A 35 -16.16 26.84 11.82
CA LEU A 35 -15.94 25.48 11.34
C LEU A 35 -17.15 24.59 11.62
N ASP A 36 -17.61 23.87 10.61
CA ASP A 36 -18.60 22.80 10.79
C ASP A 36 -17.97 21.53 11.43
N GLY A 37 -18.83 20.59 11.81
CA GLY A 37 -18.37 19.34 12.45
C GLY A 37 -17.44 18.50 11.57
N TYR A 38 -17.61 18.56 10.25
CA TYR A 38 -16.74 17.86 9.30
C TYR A 38 -15.34 18.49 9.28
N SER A 39 -15.28 19.81 9.08
CA SER A 39 -14.01 20.54 9.04
C SER A 39 -13.21 20.36 10.33
N ARG A 40 -13.85 20.50 11.49
CA ARG A 40 -13.21 20.26 12.80
C ARG A 40 -12.64 18.85 12.90
N THR A 41 -13.39 17.84 12.46
CA THR A 41 -12.93 16.45 12.52
C THR A 41 -11.70 16.21 11.66
N VAL A 42 -11.69 16.74 10.41
CA VAL A 42 -10.55 16.59 9.48
C VAL A 42 -9.33 17.33 10.02
N ILE A 43 -9.49 18.57 10.47
CA ILE A 43 -8.41 19.38 11.02
C ILE A 43 -7.80 18.69 12.24
N THR A 44 -8.61 18.32 13.24
CA THR A 44 -8.12 17.68 14.47
C THR A 44 -7.37 16.37 14.19
N ALA A 45 -7.89 15.54 13.27
CA ALA A 45 -7.22 14.29 12.91
C ALA A 45 -5.89 14.55 12.18
N ALA A 46 -5.87 15.54 11.26
CA ALA A 46 -4.67 15.91 10.54
C ALA A 46 -3.60 16.49 11.47
N GLU A 47 -3.93 17.44 12.34
CA GLU A 47 -3.01 18.04 13.32
C GLU A 47 -2.41 17.02 14.27
N LYS A 48 -3.22 16.04 14.71
CA LYS A 48 -2.76 14.96 15.59
C LYS A 48 -1.73 14.06 14.92
N VAL A 49 -1.87 13.78 13.62
CA VAL A 49 -1.06 12.77 12.92
C VAL A 49 0.09 13.39 12.13
N SER A 50 -0.06 14.62 11.62
CA SER A 50 0.97 15.28 10.80
C SER A 50 2.37 15.29 11.42
N PRO A 51 2.56 15.46 12.74
CA PRO A 51 3.88 15.39 13.35
C PRO A 51 4.59 14.05 13.17
N SER A 52 3.83 12.97 12.95
CA SER A 52 4.37 11.62 12.70
C SER A 52 4.71 11.39 11.23
N VAL A 53 4.17 12.19 10.31
CA VAL A 53 4.34 11.97 8.86
C VAL A 53 5.66 12.55 8.40
N VAL A 54 6.39 11.77 7.60
CA VAL A 54 7.71 12.13 7.11
C VAL A 54 7.75 12.13 5.59
N TYR A 55 8.65 12.93 5.03
CA TYR A 55 9.06 12.88 3.63
C TYR A 55 10.24 11.93 3.49
N ILE A 56 10.20 11.08 2.46
CA ILE A 56 11.25 10.12 2.15
C ILE A 56 11.79 10.44 0.77
N GLU A 57 13.09 10.68 0.68
CA GLU A 57 13.83 10.82 -0.57
C GLU A 57 14.79 9.65 -0.73
N VAL A 58 14.85 9.07 -1.93
CA VAL A 58 15.71 7.93 -2.23
C VAL A 58 16.56 8.17 -3.48
N GLU A 59 17.77 7.63 -3.45
CA GLU A 59 18.67 7.58 -4.61
C GLU A 59 18.77 6.11 -5.07
N GLN A 60 18.32 5.86 -6.30
CA GLN A 60 18.34 4.53 -6.92
C GLN A 60 19.33 4.49 -8.08
N PRO A 61 20.15 3.44 -8.22
CA PRO A 61 21.03 3.28 -9.36
C PRO A 61 20.24 3.05 -10.64
N ILE A 62 20.53 3.81 -11.72
CA ILE A 62 19.99 3.50 -13.03
C ILE A 62 20.79 2.33 -13.60
N ARG A 63 20.19 1.17 -13.80
CA ARG A 63 20.78 0.05 -14.52
C ARG A 63 20.93 0.43 -16.00
N SER A 64 22.10 0.96 -16.39
CA SER A 64 22.44 1.19 -17.80
C SER A 64 22.72 -0.15 -18.50
N ARG A 65 21.98 -0.46 -19.56
CA ARG A 65 22.24 -1.64 -20.42
C ARG A 65 23.44 -1.49 -21.35
N ARG A 66 24.21 -0.40 -21.27
CA ARG A 66 25.40 -0.16 -22.14
C ARG A 66 26.68 -0.28 -21.33
N PRO A 67 27.64 -1.17 -21.73
CA PRO A 67 28.91 -1.39 -21.02
C PRO A 67 29.92 -0.25 -21.13
N ASP A 68 29.72 0.76 -21.97
CA ASP A 68 30.74 1.74 -22.36
C ASP A 68 30.72 3.09 -21.65
N ALA A 69 29.97 3.25 -20.56
CA ALA A 69 29.97 4.52 -19.83
C ALA A 69 30.87 4.48 -18.61
N ALA A 70 32.13 4.86 -18.79
CA ALA A 70 33.09 5.20 -17.71
C ALA A 70 32.72 6.50 -16.99
N ARG A 71 31.45 6.68 -16.66
CA ARG A 71 30.91 7.78 -15.83
C ARG A 71 29.91 7.18 -14.85
N THR A 72 29.95 7.70 -13.61
CA THR A 72 28.99 7.38 -12.54
C THR A 72 27.59 7.22 -13.13
N PRO A 73 26.90 6.07 -12.92
CA PRO A 73 25.56 5.87 -13.46
C PRO A 73 24.68 7.04 -13.03
N PRO A 74 23.85 7.61 -13.92
CA PRO A 74 22.93 8.64 -13.52
C PRO A 74 22.00 8.08 -12.45
N GLU A 75 21.88 8.76 -11.31
CA GLU A 75 21.04 8.38 -10.19
C GLU A 75 19.62 8.86 -10.47
N ARG A 76 18.66 7.97 -10.25
CA ARG A 76 17.25 8.35 -10.27
C ARG A 76 16.83 8.69 -8.84
N ARG A 77 16.32 9.88 -8.62
CA ARG A 77 15.70 10.26 -7.37
C ARG A 77 14.23 9.86 -7.37
N GLY A 78 13.80 9.21 -6.31
CA GLY A 78 12.42 8.91 -6.00
C GLY A 78 12.01 9.58 -4.70
N SER A 79 10.71 9.72 -4.49
CA SER A 79 10.20 10.27 -3.24
C SER A 79 8.87 9.63 -2.86
N GLY A 80 8.57 9.67 -1.58
CA GLY A 80 7.32 9.21 -1.00
C GLY A 80 7.12 9.76 0.40
N SER A 81 6.11 9.26 1.06
CA SER A 81 5.83 9.53 2.47
C SER A 81 6.05 8.30 3.32
N GLY A 82 6.12 8.51 4.62
CA GLY A 82 6.06 7.49 5.65
C GLY A 82 5.45 8.07 6.90
N PHE A 83 5.34 7.26 7.93
CA PHE A 83 4.97 7.74 9.25
C PHE A 83 5.68 6.97 10.36
N ILE A 84 6.10 7.70 11.37
CA ILE A 84 6.72 7.15 12.57
C ILE A 84 5.64 6.42 13.34
N PHE A 85 5.87 5.17 13.73
CA PHE A 85 4.89 4.38 14.49
C PHE A 85 5.42 3.87 15.84
N THR A 86 6.70 4.12 16.12
CA THR A 86 7.30 3.82 17.43
C THR A 86 8.16 4.98 17.92
N PRO A 87 8.30 5.17 19.24
CA PRO A 87 9.10 6.27 19.81
C PRO A 87 10.61 6.12 19.57
N ASP A 88 11.09 4.93 19.23
CA ASP A 88 12.48 4.62 18.91
C ASP A 88 12.81 4.73 17.41
N GLY A 89 11.90 5.34 16.62
CA GLY A 89 12.16 5.82 15.28
C GLY A 89 11.87 4.86 14.15
N PHE A 90 11.11 3.79 14.36
CA PHE A 90 10.63 2.98 13.24
C PHE A 90 9.55 3.71 12.45
N ILE A 91 9.68 3.64 11.12
CA ILE A 91 8.80 4.30 10.15
C ILE A 91 8.25 3.23 9.22
N LEU A 92 6.93 3.25 9.00
CA LEU A 92 6.25 2.50 7.95
C LEU A 92 6.19 3.34 6.68
N THR A 93 6.44 2.69 5.54
CA THR A 93 6.30 3.24 4.19
C THR A 93 5.98 2.12 3.19
N ASN A 94 5.91 2.42 1.89
CA ASN A 94 5.77 1.40 0.86
C ASN A 94 7.12 0.83 0.42
N SER A 95 7.12 -0.46 0.03
CA SER A 95 8.29 -1.12 -0.56
C SER A 95 8.74 -0.40 -1.83
N HIS A 96 7.82 -0.08 -2.75
CA HIS A 96 8.16 0.59 -4.01
C HIS A 96 8.84 1.97 -3.83
N VAL A 97 8.71 2.60 -2.66
CA VAL A 97 9.40 3.87 -2.33
C VAL A 97 10.88 3.61 -2.06
N VAL A 98 11.22 2.55 -1.31
CA VAL A 98 12.58 2.32 -0.78
C VAL A 98 13.30 1.14 -1.42
N HIS A 99 12.61 0.29 -2.17
CA HIS A 99 13.16 -0.92 -2.77
C HIS A 99 14.35 -0.63 -3.68
N GLY A 100 15.49 -1.31 -3.44
CA GLY A 100 16.70 -1.13 -4.21
C GLY A 100 17.39 0.23 -4.05
N ALA A 101 16.98 1.06 -3.09
CA ALA A 101 17.60 2.35 -2.82
C ALA A 101 19.02 2.17 -2.28
N ARG A 102 19.98 2.98 -2.78
CA ARG A 102 21.35 3.06 -2.24
C ARG A 102 21.43 3.97 -1.03
N LYS A 103 20.62 5.01 -1.03
CA LYS A 103 20.53 5.98 0.05
C LYS A 103 19.07 6.33 0.28
N ILE A 104 18.69 6.40 1.54
CA ILE A 104 17.39 6.82 2.00
C ILE A 104 17.59 7.99 2.96
N GLU A 105 16.94 9.11 2.70
CA GLU A 105 16.94 10.29 3.56
C GLU A 105 15.52 10.61 3.98
N VAL A 106 15.31 10.82 5.26
CA VAL A 106 14.02 11.17 5.85
C VAL A 106 14.06 12.62 6.30
N THR A 107 13.05 13.40 5.93
CA THR A 107 12.83 14.76 6.45
C THR A 107 11.63 14.75 7.38
N LEU A 108 11.84 15.15 8.63
CA LEU A 108 10.81 15.28 9.66
C LEU A 108 9.93 16.53 9.43
N SER A 109 8.86 16.63 10.20
CA SER A 109 7.90 17.73 10.14
C SER A 109 8.50 19.10 10.44
N ASP A 110 9.57 19.17 11.20
CA ASP A 110 10.30 20.38 11.53
C ASP A 110 11.41 20.73 10.51
N GLY A 111 11.51 19.94 9.41
CA GLY A 111 12.53 20.09 8.38
C GLY A 111 13.87 19.44 8.69
N HIS A 112 14.01 18.77 9.85
CA HIS A 112 15.24 18.05 10.19
C HIS A 112 15.44 16.83 9.29
N LYS A 113 16.63 16.71 8.70
CA LYS A 113 17.01 15.59 7.82
C LYS A 113 17.78 14.53 8.59
N CYS A 114 17.31 13.30 8.47
CA CYS A 114 17.89 12.13 9.15
C CYS A 114 18.42 11.13 8.12
N GLN A 115 19.61 10.59 8.39
CA GLN A 115 20.03 9.37 7.75
C GLN A 115 19.19 8.20 8.24
N THR A 116 18.99 7.20 7.38
CA THR A 116 17.97 6.19 7.59
C THR A 116 18.52 4.82 7.29
N ASP A 117 18.26 3.87 8.15
CA ASP A 117 18.54 2.46 7.95
C ASP A 117 17.30 1.76 7.37
N LEU A 118 17.48 1.01 6.28
CA LEU A 118 16.47 0.08 5.80
C LEU A 118 16.47 -1.16 6.70
N ILE A 119 15.39 -1.38 7.44
CA ILE A 119 15.23 -2.56 8.29
C ILE A 119 14.81 -3.77 7.46
N GLY A 120 13.93 -3.54 6.50
CA GLY A 120 13.48 -4.54 5.53
C GLY A 120 12.31 -4.04 4.71
N ASP A 121 12.06 -4.71 3.59
CA ASP A 121 10.90 -4.45 2.76
C ASP A 121 10.27 -5.74 2.25
N ASP A 122 8.98 -5.67 1.95
CA ASP A 122 8.16 -6.76 1.44
C ASP A 122 7.42 -6.31 0.18
N PRO A 123 7.98 -6.59 -1.01
CA PRO A 123 7.34 -6.24 -2.28
C PRO A 123 5.98 -6.90 -2.51
N ASP A 124 5.70 -8.02 -1.84
CA ASP A 124 4.44 -8.76 -1.98
C ASP A 124 3.26 -8.05 -1.30
N THR A 125 3.50 -7.27 -0.27
CA THR A 125 2.48 -6.43 0.41
C THR A 125 2.67 -4.95 0.16
N ASP A 126 3.73 -4.59 -0.59
CA ASP A 126 4.15 -3.22 -0.84
C ASP A 126 4.38 -2.42 0.45
N LEU A 127 5.01 -3.04 1.44
CA LEU A 127 5.33 -2.43 2.74
C LEU A 127 6.83 -2.48 3.01
N ALA A 128 7.32 -1.47 3.71
CA ALA A 128 8.70 -1.42 4.19
C ALA A 128 8.77 -0.78 5.57
N VAL A 129 9.81 -1.15 6.31
CA VAL A 129 10.19 -0.54 7.59
C VAL A 129 11.59 0.05 7.44
N ILE A 130 11.69 1.32 7.76
CA ILE A 130 12.96 2.05 7.87
C ILE A 130 13.09 2.58 9.29
N ARG A 131 14.31 2.96 9.70
CA ARG A 131 14.56 3.49 11.04
C ARG A 131 15.42 4.74 10.98
N ILE A 132 15.05 5.73 11.79
CA ILE A 132 15.83 6.93 12.05
C ILE A 132 16.23 7.00 13.53
N ASN A 133 17.26 7.79 13.82
CA ASN A 133 17.65 8.12 15.18
C ASN A 133 17.54 9.65 15.35
N ALA A 134 16.48 10.10 16.04
CA ALA A 134 16.26 11.51 16.32
C ALA A 134 15.53 11.66 17.66
N PRO A 135 15.73 12.77 18.39
CA PRO A 135 15.02 13.04 19.63
C PRO A 135 13.57 13.49 19.36
N ASN A 136 12.74 13.41 20.41
CA ASN A 136 11.38 13.98 20.43
C ASN A 136 10.46 13.50 19.29
N LEU A 137 10.62 12.27 18.85
CA LEU A 137 9.77 11.68 17.83
C LEU A 137 8.32 11.52 18.33
N VAL A 138 7.36 11.84 17.49
CA VAL A 138 5.93 11.70 17.77
C VAL A 138 5.39 10.51 16.98
N PRO A 139 5.13 9.34 17.60
CA PRO A 139 4.59 8.19 16.88
C PRO A 139 3.10 8.34 16.62
N ALA A 140 2.64 7.93 15.43
CA ALA A 140 1.23 7.80 15.10
C ALA A 140 0.58 6.67 15.89
N GLN A 141 -0.65 6.87 16.31
CA GLN A 141 -1.45 5.84 16.95
C GLN A 141 -1.99 4.86 15.92
N LEU A 142 -1.63 3.59 16.01
CA LEU A 142 -2.15 2.54 15.14
C LEU A 142 -3.54 2.11 15.59
N GLY A 143 -4.50 2.14 14.66
CA GLY A 143 -5.88 1.72 14.86
C GLY A 143 -6.10 0.22 14.64
N ASP A 144 -7.34 -0.15 14.29
CA ASP A 144 -7.82 -1.51 14.04
C ASP A 144 -8.67 -1.49 12.76
N ALA A 145 -8.17 -2.17 11.69
CA ALA A 145 -8.86 -2.20 10.42
C ALA A 145 -10.08 -3.14 10.40
N GLN A 146 -10.23 -4.03 11.38
CA GLN A 146 -11.41 -4.90 11.47
C GLN A 146 -12.67 -4.16 11.90
N ARG A 147 -12.51 -2.98 12.51
CA ARG A 147 -13.63 -2.15 13.01
C ARG A 147 -14.11 -1.11 12.03
N ILE A 148 -13.45 -0.93 10.91
CA ILE A 148 -13.85 0.06 9.90
C ILE A 148 -15.08 -0.42 9.12
N ARG A 149 -15.85 0.55 8.61
CA ARG A 149 -17.08 0.30 7.85
C ARG A 149 -17.09 1.10 6.56
N VAL A 150 -17.70 0.55 5.52
CA VAL A 150 -17.97 1.28 4.27
C VAL A 150 -18.80 2.53 4.59
N GLY A 151 -18.43 3.66 3.99
CA GLY A 151 -19.01 4.98 4.26
C GLY A 151 -18.38 5.74 5.42
N GLN A 152 -17.45 5.12 6.20
CA GLN A 152 -16.73 5.80 7.27
C GLN A 152 -15.77 6.83 6.71
N LEU A 153 -15.71 8.03 7.32
CA LEU A 153 -14.75 9.08 7.00
C LEU A 153 -13.31 8.56 7.17
N VAL A 154 -12.49 8.83 6.17
CA VAL A 154 -11.05 8.59 6.19
C VAL A 154 -10.30 9.80 5.67
N ILE A 155 -9.07 9.97 6.16
CA ILE A 155 -8.20 11.09 5.83
C ILE A 155 -6.84 10.52 5.45
N ALA A 156 -6.41 10.78 4.22
CA ALA A 156 -5.09 10.42 3.74
C ALA A 156 -4.15 11.60 3.94
N ILE A 157 -2.99 11.34 4.55
CA ILE A 157 -1.99 12.36 4.83
C ILE A 157 -0.68 11.93 4.17
N GLY A 158 -0.01 12.88 3.52
CA GLY A 158 1.30 12.69 2.93
C GLY A 158 2.14 13.95 3.06
N ASN A 159 3.43 13.83 2.76
CA ASN A 159 4.36 14.97 2.69
C ASN A 159 5.15 14.88 1.37
N PRO A 160 4.53 15.25 0.22
CA PRO A 160 5.10 15.00 -1.10
C PRO A 160 6.37 15.79 -1.40
N TYR A 161 6.61 16.90 -0.69
CA TYR A 161 7.71 17.83 -0.98
C TYR A 161 8.60 18.15 0.24
N GLY A 162 8.32 17.57 1.40
CA GLY A 162 9.08 17.83 2.62
C GLY A 162 8.81 19.14 3.33
N PHE A 163 7.92 20.00 2.81
CA PHE A 163 7.65 21.35 3.37
C PHE A 163 6.24 21.49 3.92
N GLN A 164 5.26 20.81 3.30
CA GLN A 164 3.86 20.95 3.66
C GLN A 164 3.16 19.60 3.51
N TYR A 165 2.29 19.31 4.48
CA TYR A 165 1.43 18.13 4.40
C TYR A 165 0.36 18.31 3.34
N SER A 166 0.09 17.24 2.63
CA SER A 166 -1.07 17.12 1.76
C SER A 166 -2.11 16.29 2.51
N VAL A 167 -3.27 16.89 2.78
CA VAL A 167 -4.39 16.25 3.46
C VAL A 167 -5.53 16.11 2.47
N THR A 168 -6.03 14.89 2.30
CA THR A 168 -7.21 14.61 1.48
C THR A 168 -8.17 13.77 2.30
N ALA A 169 -9.47 14.07 2.21
CA ALA A 169 -10.50 13.36 2.93
C ALA A 169 -11.48 12.70 1.97
N GLY A 170 -12.03 11.58 2.37
CA GLY A 170 -13.01 10.80 1.65
C GLY A 170 -13.66 9.78 2.56
N VAL A 171 -14.16 8.70 1.99
CA VAL A 171 -14.78 7.61 2.74
C VAL A 171 -14.13 6.26 2.40
N VAL A 172 -14.34 5.28 3.27
CA VAL A 172 -14.11 3.88 2.92
C VAL A 172 -15.13 3.50 1.86
N SER A 173 -14.69 3.34 0.61
CA SER A 173 -15.57 2.99 -0.52
C SER A 173 -15.88 1.50 -0.56
N ALA A 174 -14.92 0.65 -0.22
CA ALA A 174 -15.09 -0.81 -0.12
C ALA A 174 -14.02 -1.44 0.77
N LEU A 175 -14.32 -2.63 1.27
CA LEU A 175 -13.43 -3.48 2.06
C LEU A 175 -13.32 -4.86 1.42
N GLY A 176 -12.29 -5.63 1.82
CA GLY A 176 -12.08 -6.98 1.33
C GLY A 176 -11.74 -7.04 -0.17
N ARG A 177 -11.22 -5.97 -0.72
CA ARG A 177 -10.68 -5.94 -2.08
C ARG A 177 -9.28 -6.53 -2.10
N SER A 178 -8.85 -6.95 -3.28
CA SER A 178 -7.48 -7.40 -3.53
C SER A 178 -6.87 -6.55 -4.64
N LEU A 179 -5.59 -6.25 -4.50
CA LEU A 179 -4.80 -5.48 -5.46
C LEU A 179 -3.55 -6.28 -5.82
N ARG A 180 -3.14 -6.24 -7.08
CA ARG A 180 -1.91 -6.93 -7.51
C ARG A 180 -0.70 -6.05 -7.23
N ALA A 181 0.22 -6.57 -6.40
CA ALA A 181 1.51 -5.95 -6.12
C ALA A 181 2.40 -5.91 -7.37
N GLN A 182 3.46 -5.11 -7.34
CA GLN A 182 4.45 -5.08 -8.42
C GLN A 182 5.16 -6.43 -8.60
N SER A 183 5.30 -7.22 -7.53
CA SER A 183 5.80 -8.60 -7.56
C SER A 183 4.89 -9.57 -8.33
N GLY A 184 3.67 -9.14 -8.70
CA GLY A 184 2.64 -9.97 -9.32
C GLY A 184 1.77 -10.75 -8.34
N ARG A 185 2.09 -10.75 -7.05
CA ARG A 185 1.27 -11.37 -5.99
C ARG A 185 0.03 -10.54 -5.68
N LEU A 186 -1.05 -11.20 -5.27
CA LEU A 186 -2.26 -10.54 -4.83
C LEU A 186 -2.12 -10.09 -3.37
N MET A 187 -2.27 -8.79 -3.14
CA MET A 187 -2.42 -8.22 -1.81
C MET A 187 -3.89 -8.26 -1.42
N ASP A 188 -4.22 -9.01 -0.37
CA ASP A 188 -5.58 -9.08 0.15
C ASP A 188 -5.83 -8.02 1.22
N ALA A 189 -7.13 -7.88 1.58
CA ALA A 189 -7.58 -6.99 2.64
C ALA A 189 -7.17 -5.53 2.46
N VAL A 190 -7.12 -5.04 1.21
CA VAL A 190 -6.90 -3.62 0.96
C VAL A 190 -8.17 -2.82 1.21
N ILE A 191 -7.99 -1.59 1.68
CA ILE A 191 -9.04 -0.60 1.89
C ILE A 191 -9.16 0.22 0.62
N GLN A 192 -10.33 0.23 -0.01
CA GLN A 192 -10.62 1.13 -1.12
C GLN A 192 -11.21 2.43 -0.57
N THR A 193 -10.73 3.57 -1.08
CA THR A 193 -11.20 4.91 -0.69
C THR A 193 -11.28 5.83 -1.91
N ASP A 194 -12.11 6.86 -1.84
CA ASP A 194 -12.16 7.98 -2.78
C ASP A 194 -11.36 9.21 -2.29
N ALA A 195 -10.75 9.12 -1.09
CA ALA A 195 -9.74 10.10 -0.67
C ALA A 195 -8.63 10.17 -1.71
N ALA A 196 -8.39 11.34 -2.30
CA ALA A 196 -7.47 11.49 -3.41
C ALA A 196 -6.03 11.17 -3.00
N LEU A 197 -5.43 10.17 -3.64
CA LEU A 197 -4.02 9.85 -3.50
C LEU A 197 -3.26 10.43 -4.69
N ASN A 198 -2.35 11.35 -4.41
CA ASN A 198 -1.46 11.94 -5.40
C ASN A 198 -0.04 11.39 -5.24
N PRO A 199 0.82 11.49 -6.28
CA PRO A 199 2.23 11.17 -6.13
C PRO A 199 2.84 11.89 -4.92
N GLY A 200 3.51 11.13 -4.04
CA GLY A 200 4.05 11.61 -2.78
C GLY A 200 3.21 11.26 -1.54
N ASN A 201 1.93 10.89 -1.67
CA ASN A 201 1.15 10.37 -0.54
C ASN A 201 1.39 8.88 -0.28
N SER A 202 1.99 8.16 -1.24
CA SER A 202 2.36 6.74 -1.09
C SER A 202 3.26 6.54 0.12
N GLY A 203 2.95 5.54 0.95
CA GLY A 203 3.61 5.25 2.21
C GLY A 203 3.11 6.07 3.40
N GLY A 204 2.39 7.17 3.17
CA GLY A 204 1.74 7.95 4.23
C GLY A 204 0.55 7.22 4.86
N PRO A 205 0.07 7.69 6.03
CA PRO A 205 -1.04 7.05 6.73
C PRO A 205 -2.40 7.39 6.12
N LEU A 206 -3.30 6.40 6.10
CA LEU A 206 -4.74 6.58 6.01
C LEU A 206 -5.30 6.50 7.44
N VAL A 207 -5.98 7.56 7.90
CA VAL A 207 -6.46 7.64 9.28
C VAL A 207 -7.99 7.77 9.36
N ASN A 208 -8.54 7.36 10.48
CA ASN A 208 -9.96 7.58 10.79
C ASN A 208 -10.17 8.98 11.43
N SER A 209 -11.44 9.30 11.75
CA SER A 209 -11.84 10.58 12.39
C SER A 209 -11.22 10.84 13.77
N ARG A 210 -10.60 9.83 14.41
CA ARG A 210 -9.90 9.98 15.69
C ARG A 210 -8.38 10.17 15.53
N GLY A 211 -7.89 10.23 14.29
CA GLY A 211 -6.47 10.27 13.99
C GLY A 211 -5.76 8.96 14.31
N GLU A 212 -6.44 7.82 14.21
CA GLU A 212 -5.83 6.50 14.32
C GLU A 212 -5.55 5.96 12.93
N VAL A 213 -4.35 5.46 12.69
CA VAL A 213 -3.95 4.90 11.40
C VAL A 213 -4.67 3.58 11.16
N ILE A 214 -5.43 3.50 10.08
CA ILE A 214 -6.19 2.31 9.66
C ILE A 214 -5.60 1.65 8.41
N GLY A 215 -4.68 2.33 7.72
CA GLY A 215 -4.00 1.79 6.55
C GLY A 215 -2.79 2.61 6.14
N VAL A 216 -2.01 2.07 5.18
CA VAL A 216 -0.87 2.70 4.52
C VAL A 216 -1.26 3.00 3.07
N ASN A 217 -1.25 4.26 2.68
CA ASN A 217 -1.60 4.67 1.31
C ASN A 217 -0.62 4.03 0.32
N THR A 218 -1.13 3.33 -0.70
CA THR A 218 -0.24 2.58 -1.60
C THR A 218 -0.40 2.94 -3.07
N ALA A 219 -1.61 2.90 -3.62
CA ALA A 219 -1.80 3.03 -5.05
C ALA A 219 -3.13 3.69 -5.43
N MET A 220 -3.14 4.26 -6.66
CA MET A 220 -4.37 4.60 -7.37
C MET A 220 -4.44 3.81 -8.68
N ILE A 221 -5.64 3.50 -9.14
CA ILE A 221 -5.82 2.92 -10.48
C ILE A 221 -5.91 4.06 -11.51
N LEU A 222 -4.88 4.19 -12.33
CA LEU A 222 -4.94 5.04 -13.51
C LEU A 222 -5.56 4.25 -14.70
N PRO A 223 -6.55 4.78 -15.44
CA PRO A 223 -7.08 6.16 -15.43
C PRO A 223 -8.33 6.39 -14.57
N ALA A 224 -8.71 5.48 -13.66
CA ALA A 224 -9.94 5.60 -12.86
C ALA A 224 -9.77 6.63 -11.74
N GLN A 225 -10.42 7.79 -11.86
CA GLN A 225 -10.45 8.80 -10.81
C GLN A 225 -11.29 8.32 -9.62
N GLY A 226 -10.86 8.62 -8.40
CA GLY A 226 -11.61 8.29 -7.17
C GLY A 226 -11.52 6.80 -6.76
N ILE A 227 -10.60 6.02 -7.34
CA ILE A 227 -10.32 4.64 -6.90
C ILE A 227 -8.89 4.58 -6.39
N CYS A 228 -8.76 4.73 -5.09
CA CYS A 228 -7.51 4.69 -4.36
C CYS A 228 -7.50 3.52 -3.38
N PHE A 229 -6.31 3.03 -3.04
CA PHE A 229 -6.13 1.87 -2.17
C PHE A 229 -5.10 2.15 -1.07
N ALA A 230 -5.36 1.57 0.09
CA ALA A 230 -4.42 1.52 1.19
C ALA A 230 -4.29 0.08 1.69
N THR A 231 -3.08 -0.34 2.02
CA THR A 231 -2.82 -1.61 2.70
C THR A 231 -3.32 -1.50 4.13
N SER A 232 -4.10 -2.49 4.60
CA SER A 232 -4.71 -2.45 5.93
C SER A 232 -3.64 -2.35 7.04
N ILE A 233 -3.94 -1.61 8.11
CA ILE A 233 -3.00 -1.48 9.23
C ILE A 233 -2.74 -2.81 9.94
N ASP A 234 -3.66 -3.77 9.91
CA ASP A 234 -3.46 -5.08 10.52
C ASP A 234 -2.43 -5.90 9.72
N THR A 235 -2.49 -5.82 8.38
CA THR A 235 -1.43 -6.35 7.51
C THR A 235 -0.10 -5.65 7.78
N ALA A 236 -0.11 -4.32 7.89
CA ALA A 236 1.10 -3.54 8.16
C ALA A 236 1.74 -3.88 9.52
N LYS A 237 0.97 -4.07 10.57
CA LYS A 237 1.46 -4.52 11.88
C LYS A 237 2.12 -5.90 11.80
N PHE A 238 1.49 -6.84 11.09
CA PHE A 238 2.05 -8.18 10.90
C PHE A 238 3.38 -8.12 10.15
N VAL A 239 3.42 -7.45 9.00
CA VAL A 239 4.61 -7.30 8.16
C VAL A 239 5.71 -6.57 8.92
N ALA A 240 5.41 -5.42 9.56
CA ALA A 240 6.39 -4.66 10.33
C ALA A 240 7.03 -5.50 11.44
N SER A 241 6.24 -6.31 12.16
CA SER A 241 6.77 -7.19 13.20
C SER A 241 7.77 -8.21 12.66
N ARG A 242 7.53 -8.75 11.44
CA ARG A 242 8.45 -9.67 10.76
C ARG A 242 9.69 -8.96 10.26
N LEU A 243 9.53 -7.80 9.61
CA LEU A 243 10.66 -7.02 9.11
C LEU A 243 11.59 -6.57 10.24
N ILE A 244 11.05 -6.14 11.39
CA ILE A 244 11.86 -5.72 12.55
C ILE A 244 12.61 -6.91 13.17
N ARG A 245 11.96 -8.09 13.28
CA ARG A 245 12.54 -9.25 13.92
C ARG A 245 13.53 -10.00 13.02
N ASP A 246 13.14 -10.21 11.76
CA ASP A 246 13.80 -11.15 10.85
C ASP A 246 14.42 -10.47 9.61
N GLY A 247 14.18 -9.16 9.43
CA GLY A 247 14.62 -8.39 8.25
C GLY A 247 13.83 -8.69 6.98
N LYS A 248 12.94 -9.67 7.00
CA LYS A 248 12.16 -10.15 5.84
C LYS A 248 10.84 -10.77 6.28
N VAL A 249 9.94 -10.94 5.32
CA VAL A 249 8.72 -11.75 5.48
C VAL A 249 8.90 -13.06 4.75
N SER A 250 9.10 -14.15 5.50
CA SER A 250 9.26 -15.48 4.92
C SER A 250 7.92 -16.03 4.44
N ARG A 251 7.92 -16.59 3.24
CA ARG A 251 6.80 -17.31 2.63
C ARG A 251 7.32 -18.60 2.01
N SER A 252 6.47 -19.59 1.92
CA SER A 252 6.83 -20.79 1.18
C SER A 252 6.52 -20.63 -0.32
N TYR A 253 7.23 -21.38 -1.13
CA TYR A 253 7.00 -21.47 -2.57
C TYR A 253 7.20 -22.90 -3.07
N ILE A 254 6.60 -23.20 -4.21
CA ILE A 254 6.77 -24.49 -4.89
C ILE A 254 7.45 -24.37 -6.26
N GLY A 255 7.59 -23.18 -6.81
CA GLY A 255 8.41 -22.88 -7.98
C GLY A 255 7.84 -23.39 -9.30
N LEU A 256 6.62 -22.97 -9.63
CA LEU A 256 5.97 -23.24 -10.93
C LEU A 256 5.43 -21.95 -11.53
N ALA A 257 5.35 -21.93 -12.86
CA ALA A 257 4.54 -20.95 -13.59
C ALA A 257 3.23 -21.61 -14.00
N GLY A 258 2.13 -20.94 -13.72
CA GLY A 258 0.79 -21.45 -14.02
C GLY A 258 -0.13 -20.36 -14.54
N GLN A 259 -1.28 -20.77 -15.04
CA GLN A 259 -2.37 -19.85 -15.40
C GLN A 259 -3.71 -20.43 -14.96
N ASN A 260 -4.64 -19.55 -14.58
CA ASN A 260 -5.98 -19.96 -14.20
C ASN A 260 -6.75 -20.46 -15.43
N VAL A 261 -7.33 -21.65 -15.33
CA VAL A 261 -8.13 -22.26 -16.40
C VAL A 261 -9.46 -22.78 -15.86
N PRO A 262 -10.55 -22.70 -16.64
CA PRO A 262 -11.80 -23.36 -16.27
C PRO A 262 -11.67 -24.87 -16.41
N LEU A 263 -12.31 -25.60 -15.51
CA LEU A 263 -12.39 -27.07 -15.57
C LEU A 263 -13.57 -27.52 -16.47
N PRO A 264 -13.40 -28.62 -17.24
CA PRO A 264 -14.51 -29.22 -17.95
C PRO A 264 -15.63 -29.61 -16.99
N ARG A 265 -16.87 -29.23 -17.25
CA ARG A 265 -18.04 -29.49 -16.37
C ARG A 265 -18.22 -30.94 -16.03
N ARG A 266 -17.87 -31.89 -16.97
CA ARG A 266 -17.93 -33.34 -16.73
C ARG A 266 -16.95 -33.78 -15.65
N ILE A 267 -15.75 -33.22 -15.60
CA ILE A 267 -14.72 -33.51 -14.56
C ILE A 267 -15.19 -33.01 -13.21
N VAL A 268 -15.68 -31.75 -13.15
CA VAL A 268 -16.22 -31.14 -11.91
C VAL A 268 -17.33 -32.04 -11.34
N ARG A 269 -18.28 -32.52 -12.16
CA ARG A 269 -19.37 -33.38 -11.71
C ARG A 269 -18.90 -34.76 -11.32
N TYR A 270 -17.98 -35.34 -12.10
CA TYR A 270 -17.53 -36.72 -11.88
C TYR A 270 -16.78 -36.88 -10.56
N TYR A 271 -15.95 -35.90 -10.20
CA TYR A 271 -15.16 -35.89 -8.96
C TYR A 271 -15.80 -35.09 -7.84
N ASP A 272 -17.00 -34.55 -8.04
CA ASP A 272 -17.69 -33.65 -7.09
C ASP A 272 -16.79 -32.57 -6.57
N LEU A 273 -16.15 -31.80 -7.49
CA LEU A 273 -15.16 -30.80 -7.13
C LEU A 273 -15.85 -29.55 -6.61
N ALA A 274 -15.33 -29.01 -5.51
CA ALA A 274 -15.79 -27.74 -4.91
C ALA A 274 -15.43 -26.50 -5.76
N VAL A 275 -14.57 -26.65 -6.77
CA VAL A 275 -14.10 -25.58 -7.65
C VAL A 275 -14.43 -25.87 -9.10
N ALA A 276 -14.70 -24.81 -9.88
CA ALA A 276 -14.99 -24.88 -11.32
C ALA A 276 -13.78 -24.45 -12.19
N SER A 277 -12.67 -24.09 -11.56
CA SER A 277 -11.41 -23.68 -12.19
C SER A 277 -10.23 -24.23 -11.40
N GLY A 278 -9.03 -24.13 -11.95
CA GLY A 278 -7.79 -24.55 -11.32
C GLY A 278 -6.58 -23.89 -11.97
N ILE A 279 -5.38 -24.29 -11.55
CA ILE A 279 -4.11 -23.76 -12.04
C ILE A 279 -3.50 -24.73 -13.02
N PHE A 280 -3.50 -24.38 -14.31
CA PHE A 280 -2.79 -25.14 -15.34
C PHE A 280 -1.29 -24.89 -15.22
N VAL A 281 -0.52 -25.95 -15.04
CA VAL A 281 0.93 -25.90 -14.90
C VAL A 281 1.56 -25.71 -16.28
N VAL A 282 2.20 -24.56 -16.49
CA VAL A 282 2.86 -24.18 -17.74
C VAL A 282 4.32 -24.61 -17.76
N SER A 283 5.06 -24.35 -16.69
CA SER A 283 6.47 -24.68 -16.57
C SER A 283 6.92 -24.70 -15.11
N PHE A 284 8.13 -25.16 -14.88
CA PHE A 284 8.77 -25.23 -13.57
C PHE A 284 10.05 -24.43 -13.52
N GLU A 285 10.34 -23.84 -12.38
CA GLU A 285 11.67 -23.32 -12.11
C GLU A 285 12.68 -24.46 -11.95
N ALA A 286 13.93 -24.20 -12.33
CA ALA A 286 14.99 -25.18 -12.15
C ALA A 286 15.15 -25.55 -10.67
N ASN A 287 15.25 -26.85 -10.38
CA ASN A 287 15.41 -27.39 -9.02
C ASN A 287 14.27 -27.06 -8.03
N SER A 288 13.10 -26.61 -8.51
CA SER A 288 11.97 -26.25 -7.65
C SER A 288 11.34 -27.47 -6.96
N PRO A 289 10.65 -27.27 -5.81
CA PRO A 289 9.87 -28.31 -5.14
C PRO A 289 8.84 -28.95 -6.06
N ALA A 290 8.11 -28.16 -6.84
CA ALA A 290 7.11 -28.69 -7.77
C ALA A 290 7.72 -29.61 -8.84
N ARG A 291 8.91 -29.28 -9.34
CA ARG A 291 9.60 -30.15 -10.31
C ARG A 291 10.06 -31.47 -9.70
N LYS A 292 10.49 -31.44 -8.43
CA LYS A 292 10.93 -32.64 -7.69
C LYS A 292 9.78 -33.54 -7.26
N SER A 293 8.55 -32.98 -7.16
CA SER A 293 7.37 -33.69 -6.64
C SER A 293 6.73 -34.71 -7.60
N GLY A 294 7.12 -34.71 -8.87
CA GLY A 294 6.46 -35.55 -9.91
C GLY A 294 5.24 -34.87 -10.55
N LEU A 295 4.98 -33.59 -10.25
CA LEU A 295 4.06 -32.74 -10.98
C LEU A 295 4.56 -32.59 -12.43
N ARG A 296 3.66 -32.47 -13.40
CA ARG A 296 3.99 -32.36 -14.82
C ARG A 296 3.38 -31.12 -15.46
N GLU A 297 4.04 -30.63 -16.49
CA GLU A 297 3.44 -29.62 -17.37
C GLU A 297 2.14 -30.17 -17.97
N GLY A 298 1.09 -29.38 -17.98
CA GLY A 298 -0.25 -29.80 -18.38
C GLY A 298 -1.13 -30.35 -17.25
N ASP A 299 -0.63 -30.57 -16.04
CA ASP A 299 -1.45 -30.85 -14.86
C ASP A 299 -2.28 -29.61 -14.50
N ILE A 300 -3.46 -29.84 -13.91
CA ILE A 300 -4.29 -28.73 -13.37
C ILE A 300 -4.40 -28.92 -11.86
N ILE A 301 -3.80 -28.02 -11.08
CA ILE A 301 -3.90 -28.03 -9.63
C ILE A 301 -5.29 -27.52 -9.24
N ILE A 302 -5.99 -28.26 -8.39
CA ILE A 302 -7.35 -28.01 -7.91
C ILE A 302 -7.46 -27.96 -6.38
N GLY A 303 -6.35 -28.21 -5.67
CA GLY A 303 -6.30 -28.16 -4.21
C GLY A 303 -4.88 -28.24 -3.69
N PHE A 304 -4.69 -27.71 -2.49
CA PHE A 304 -3.46 -27.75 -1.70
C PHE A 304 -3.81 -28.16 -0.27
N ASP A 305 -3.26 -29.26 0.20
CA ASP A 305 -3.74 -30.00 1.35
C ASP A 305 -5.28 -30.23 1.21
N ASP A 306 -6.07 -30.02 2.24
CA ASP A 306 -7.53 -30.18 2.18
C ASP A 306 -8.27 -28.94 1.69
N HIS A 307 -7.56 -27.92 1.15
CA HIS A 307 -8.16 -26.67 0.71
C HIS A 307 -8.34 -26.65 -0.80
N PRO A 308 -9.57 -26.45 -1.30
CA PRO A 308 -9.83 -26.26 -2.72
C PRO A 308 -9.12 -25.00 -3.24
N THR A 309 -8.53 -25.09 -4.44
CA THR A 309 -7.74 -24.03 -5.06
C THR A 309 -8.30 -23.76 -6.46
N ALA A 310 -9.02 -22.64 -6.62
CA ALA A 310 -9.63 -22.25 -7.89
C ALA A 310 -8.67 -21.46 -8.79
N GLY A 311 -7.56 -20.95 -8.24
CA GLY A 311 -6.58 -20.16 -8.97
C GLY A 311 -5.29 -19.93 -8.21
N ILE A 312 -4.35 -19.26 -8.89
CA ILE A 312 -3.00 -18.95 -8.38
C ILE A 312 -3.04 -18.19 -7.05
N ASP A 313 -3.97 -17.27 -6.93
CA ASP A 313 -4.08 -16.43 -5.74
C ASP A 313 -4.50 -17.24 -4.50
N ASP A 314 -5.36 -18.26 -4.67
CA ASP A 314 -5.72 -19.19 -3.59
C ASP A 314 -4.51 -20.00 -3.14
N LEU A 315 -3.72 -20.49 -4.09
CA LEU A 315 -2.49 -21.22 -3.78
C LEU A 315 -1.49 -20.33 -3.04
N HIS A 316 -1.32 -19.08 -3.45
CA HIS A 316 -0.44 -18.12 -2.77
C HIS A 316 -0.85 -17.85 -1.32
N LYS A 317 -2.17 -17.83 -1.00
CA LYS A 317 -2.67 -17.68 0.38
C LYS A 317 -2.31 -18.87 1.26
N LEU A 318 -2.26 -20.06 0.69
CA LEU A 318 -1.96 -21.29 1.40
C LEU A 318 -0.45 -21.53 1.58
N LEU A 319 0.38 -20.93 0.73
CA LEU A 319 1.85 -20.99 0.80
C LEU A 319 2.40 -20.02 1.84
N THR A 320 2.09 -20.27 3.12
CA THR A 320 2.54 -19.48 4.27
C THR A 320 3.91 -19.92 4.77
N GLU A 321 4.53 -19.16 5.68
CA GLU A 321 5.78 -19.51 6.36
C GLU A 321 5.71 -20.90 7.04
N GLU A 322 4.56 -21.25 7.63
CA GLU A 322 4.36 -22.51 8.34
C GLU A 322 4.48 -23.75 7.46
N ARG A 323 4.42 -23.58 6.13
CA ARG A 323 4.53 -24.67 5.15
C ARG A 323 5.96 -24.92 4.69
N ILE A 324 6.92 -24.06 5.05
CA ILE A 324 8.31 -24.23 4.70
C ILE A 324 8.86 -25.53 5.30
N GLY A 325 9.38 -26.41 4.43
CA GLY A 325 9.95 -27.70 4.82
C GLY A 325 8.92 -28.75 5.28
N ARG A 326 7.62 -28.44 5.25
CA ARG A 326 6.58 -29.42 5.61
C ARG A 326 6.02 -30.08 4.35
N GLN A 327 5.92 -31.39 4.38
CA GLN A 327 5.25 -32.14 3.33
C GLN A 327 3.77 -31.73 3.27
N SER A 328 3.32 -31.34 2.10
CA SER A 328 1.95 -30.96 1.76
C SER A 328 1.49 -31.73 0.53
N SER A 329 0.20 -31.81 0.30
CA SER A 329 -0.37 -32.53 -0.83
C SER A 329 -1.00 -31.60 -1.86
N LEU A 330 -0.77 -31.85 -3.15
CA LEU A 330 -1.43 -31.19 -4.26
C LEU A 330 -2.49 -32.13 -4.84
N ALA A 331 -3.76 -31.71 -4.86
CA ALA A 331 -4.78 -32.36 -5.65
C ALA A 331 -4.70 -31.85 -7.09
N VAL A 332 -4.51 -32.74 -8.06
CA VAL A 332 -4.33 -32.35 -9.47
C VAL A 332 -5.21 -33.18 -10.39
N ILE A 333 -5.58 -32.61 -11.54
CA ILE A 333 -6.18 -33.30 -12.67
C ILE A 333 -5.10 -33.49 -13.74
N ARG A 334 -4.79 -34.72 -14.09
CA ARG A 334 -3.89 -35.11 -15.18
C ARG A 334 -4.69 -35.82 -16.27
N GLY A 335 -4.93 -35.15 -17.38
CA GLY A 335 -5.87 -35.65 -18.40
C GLY A 335 -7.29 -35.74 -17.85
N THR A 336 -7.74 -36.93 -17.51
CA THR A 336 -9.04 -37.20 -16.88
C THR A 336 -8.93 -37.68 -15.43
N ASP A 337 -7.74 -37.99 -14.96
CA ASP A 337 -7.52 -38.61 -13.64
C ASP A 337 -7.27 -37.62 -12.56
N LYS A 338 -7.88 -37.81 -11.40
CA LYS A 338 -7.59 -37.03 -10.18
C LYS A 338 -6.51 -37.76 -9.40
N LEU A 339 -5.41 -37.05 -9.16
CA LEU A 339 -4.22 -37.56 -8.46
C LEU A 339 -3.92 -36.70 -7.24
N THR A 340 -3.23 -37.29 -6.27
CA THR A 340 -2.60 -36.54 -5.16
C THR A 340 -1.09 -36.66 -5.32
N ILE A 341 -0.40 -35.54 -5.26
CA ILE A 341 1.05 -35.42 -5.41
C ILE A 341 1.62 -34.73 -4.20
N ASP A 342 2.58 -35.33 -3.53
CA ASP A 342 3.25 -34.75 -2.38
C ASP A 342 4.28 -33.75 -2.83
N VAL A 343 4.31 -32.58 -2.17
CA VAL A 343 5.28 -31.53 -2.39
C VAL A 343 5.77 -30.99 -1.05
N THR A 344 7.06 -30.69 -0.94
CA THR A 344 7.63 -30.01 0.24
C THR A 344 8.00 -28.60 -0.17
N PRO A 345 7.18 -27.59 0.17
CA PRO A 345 7.50 -26.21 -0.15
C PRO A 345 8.80 -25.75 0.51
N GLU A 346 9.61 -25.00 -0.21
CA GLU A 346 10.84 -24.37 0.26
C GLU A 346 10.57 -22.91 0.62
N GLU A 347 11.51 -22.25 1.32
CA GLU A 347 11.43 -20.81 1.56
C GLU A 347 11.55 -20.04 0.24
N SER A 348 10.65 -19.10 0.02
CA SER A 348 10.76 -18.17 -1.12
C SER A 348 11.96 -17.25 -0.86
N GLU A 349 13.04 -17.44 -1.59
CA GLU A 349 14.09 -16.43 -1.62
C GLU A 349 13.52 -15.15 -2.23
N ASN A 350 13.77 -13.99 -1.59
CA ASN A 350 13.48 -12.67 -2.19
C ASN A 350 14.35 -12.56 -3.46
N ARG A 351 13.84 -13.08 -4.56
CA ARG A 351 14.51 -12.96 -5.85
C ARG A 351 14.24 -11.56 -6.38
N ASP A 352 15.25 -10.69 -6.24
CA ASP A 352 15.37 -9.54 -7.12
C ASP A 352 15.13 -10.04 -8.55
N HIS A 353 13.99 -9.67 -9.14
CA HIS A 353 13.73 -9.99 -10.55
C HIS A 353 14.87 -9.36 -11.39
N LYS A 354 15.78 -10.25 -11.82
CA LYS A 354 16.88 -9.94 -12.75
C LYS A 354 16.38 -9.48 -14.10
#